data_9edf1abadd327e573e51dc5b247f8654
#
_entry.id   9edf1abadd327e573e51dc5b247f8654
#
_cell.length_a   1.000
_cell.length_b   1.000
_cell.length_c   1.000
_cell.angle_alpha   90.00
_cell.angle_beta   90.00
_cell.angle_gamma   90.00
#
_symmetry.space_group_name_H-M   'P 1'
#
loop_
_entity.id
_entity.type
_entity.pdbx_description
1 polymer ?
#
loop_
_entity_poly.entity_id
_entity_poly.type
_entity_poly.pdbx_seq_one_letter_code
_entity_poly.pdbx_strand_id
1 'polypeptide(L)'
;MNKKNIKKYISNGIFILILGLILFVPSAKALVIQGLMKVGLFNPDVTTEQVAANPSLDLRFKDRQGKIVTLNDLKGKVVFLNFWATWCPPCLAEMPSINKLYEQHKNNKDVIFVMVDADSNLEKSLGYMNARKYSMPVYQMASSVPEQIFAGSLPTTVVFDKQGRVSFKHEGAANYNSKKFVEFMEKLRKSTK
;
A
#
# COMPACT_ATOMS: atom_id res chain seq x y z
N MET A 1 35.34 -32.00 -22.54
CA MET A 1 34.38 -30.86 -22.51
C MET A 1 35.15 -29.62 -22.10
N ASN A 2 35.17 -28.57 -22.91
CA ASN A 2 36.04 -27.40 -22.69
C ASN A 2 35.49 -26.55 -21.51
N LYS A 3 36.37 -26.18 -20.54
CA LYS A 3 36.00 -25.38 -19.33
C LYS A 3 35.19 -24.12 -19.68
N LYS A 4 35.41 -23.54 -20.85
CA LYS A 4 34.69 -22.35 -21.36
C LYS A 4 33.22 -22.65 -21.66
N ASN A 5 32.90 -23.86 -22.19
CA ASN A 5 31.54 -24.28 -22.48
C ASN A 5 30.75 -24.61 -21.20
N ILE A 6 31.43 -25.20 -20.19
CA ILE A 6 30.80 -25.54 -18.91
C ILE A 6 30.36 -24.27 -18.20
N LYS A 7 31.20 -23.21 -18.13
CA LYS A 7 30.83 -21.91 -17.55
C LYS A 7 29.62 -21.28 -18.25
N LYS A 8 29.55 -21.39 -19.59
CA LYS A 8 28.42 -20.86 -20.38
C LYS A 8 27.11 -21.58 -20.04
N TYR A 9 27.12 -22.92 -19.94
CA TYR A 9 25.94 -23.71 -19.59
C TYR A 9 25.47 -23.45 -18.16
N ILE A 10 26.41 -23.33 -17.20
CA ILE A 10 26.09 -22.96 -15.81
C ILE A 10 25.47 -21.55 -15.77
N SER A 11 26.07 -20.57 -16.44
CA SER A 11 25.55 -19.18 -16.50
C SER A 11 24.14 -19.14 -17.10
N ASN A 12 23.91 -19.85 -18.21
CA ASN A 12 22.57 -19.92 -18.82
C ASN A 12 21.54 -20.63 -17.92
N GLY A 13 21.95 -21.69 -17.23
CA GLY A 13 21.09 -22.39 -16.26
C GLY A 13 20.67 -21.49 -15.08
N ILE A 14 21.62 -20.73 -14.53
CA ILE A 14 21.35 -19.75 -13.47
C ILE A 14 20.42 -18.65 -13.99
N PHE A 15 20.66 -18.14 -15.19
CA PHE A 15 19.81 -17.11 -15.80
C PHE A 15 18.37 -17.58 -15.97
N ILE A 16 18.17 -18.81 -16.49
CA ILE A 16 16.83 -19.40 -16.66
C ILE A 16 16.15 -19.61 -15.30
N LEU A 17 16.89 -20.05 -14.27
CA LEU A 17 16.37 -20.24 -12.93
C LEU A 17 15.92 -18.89 -12.32
N ILE A 18 16.72 -17.84 -12.44
CA ILE A 18 16.38 -16.49 -11.96
C ILE A 18 15.14 -15.97 -12.70
N LEU A 19 15.09 -16.14 -14.03
CA LEU A 19 13.94 -15.73 -14.83
C LEU A 19 12.68 -16.48 -14.41
N GLY A 20 12.77 -17.79 -14.14
CA GLY A 20 11.68 -18.60 -13.63
C GLY A 20 11.20 -18.12 -12.26
N LEU A 21 12.11 -17.82 -11.33
CA LEU A 21 11.76 -17.25 -10.03
C LEU A 21 11.03 -15.91 -10.16
N ILE A 22 11.50 -15.01 -11.03
CA ILE A 22 10.83 -13.73 -11.27
C ILE A 22 9.44 -13.93 -11.89
N LEU A 23 9.26 -14.90 -12.77
CA LEU A 23 7.97 -15.13 -13.45
C LEU A 23 6.92 -15.80 -12.55
N PHE A 24 7.32 -16.70 -11.66
CA PHE A 24 6.38 -17.54 -10.91
C PHE A 24 6.26 -17.20 -9.42
N VAL A 25 7.21 -16.47 -8.83
CA VAL A 25 7.21 -16.15 -7.39
C VAL A 25 6.77 -14.70 -7.17
N PRO A 26 5.59 -14.46 -6.53
CA PRO A 26 5.08 -13.09 -6.27
C PRO A 26 6.06 -12.21 -5.50
N SER A 27 6.75 -12.77 -4.51
CA SER A 27 7.74 -12.03 -3.71
C SER A 27 8.97 -11.59 -4.54
N ALA A 28 9.38 -12.40 -5.54
CA ALA A 28 10.48 -12.03 -6.43
C ALA A 28 10.08 -10.87 -7.36
N LYS A 29 8.85 -10.89 -7.89
CA LYS A 29 8.30 -9.75 -8.66
C LYS A 29 8.28 -8.48 -7.81
N ALA A 30 7.81 -8.58 -6.57
CA ALA A 30 7.78 -7.45 -5.64
C ALA A 30 9.17 -6.86 -5.38
N LEU A 31 10.22 -7.69 -5.25
CA LEU A 31 11.60 -7.22 -5.08
C LEU A 31 12.12 -6.43 -6.28
N VAL A 32 11.79 -6.87 -7.51
CA VAL A 32 12.15 -6.13 -8.73
C VAL A 32 11.48 -4.75 -8.73
N ILE A 33 10.16 -4.70 -8.46
CA ILE A 33 9.42 -3.44 -8.39
C ILE A 33 9.99 -2.53 -7.28
N GLN A 34 10.33 -3.07 -6.10
CA GLN A 34 10.98 -2.32 -5.03
C GLN A 34 12.33 -1.72 -5.47
N GLY A 35 13.13 -2.47 -6.24
CA GLY A 35 14.37 -1.97 -6.81
C GLY A 35 14.14 -0.75 -7.71
N LEU A 36 13.14 -0.83 -8.58
CA LEU A 36 12.75 0.27 -9.47
C LEU A 36 12.19 1.48 -8.70
N MET A 37 11.45 1.25 -7.62
CA MET A 37 10.97 2.31 -6.72
C MET A 37 12.11 3.10 -6.07
N LYS A 38 13.21 2.43 -5.71
CA LYS A 38 14.39 3.09 -5.09
C LYS A 38 15.06 4.08 -6.03
N VAL A 39 15.00 3.86 -7.35
CA VAL A 39 15.54 4.78 -8.36
C VAL A 39 14.52 5.85 -8.79
N GLY A 40 13.37 5.94 -8.11
CA GLY A 40 12.39 7.03 -8.27
C GLY A 40 11.35 6.83 -9.38
N LEU A 41 11.26 5.65 -9.99
CA LEU A 41 10.33 5.38 -11.10
C LEU A 41 8.85 5.31 -10.70
N PHE A 42 8.54 5.14 -9.40
CA PHE A 42 7.19 4.96 -8.87
C PHE A 42 6.84 6.01 -7.79
N ASN A 43 7.29 7.25 -7.98
CA ASN A 43 6.88 8.32 -7.06
C ASN A 43 5.44 8.74 -7.39
N PRO A 44 4.53 8.73 -6.41
CA PRO A 44 3.15 9.12 -6.65
C PRO A 44 3.09 10.61 -7.00
N ASP A 45 2.27 10.95 -7.99
CA ASP A 45 2.01 12.34 -8.30
C ASP A 45 0.95 12.88 -7.33
N VAL A 46 1.37 13.81 -6.47
CA VAL A 46 0.51 14.47 -5.47
C VAL A 46 -0.12 15.76 -6.05
N THR A 47 -0.24 15.88 -7.38
CA THR A 47 -1.09 16.92 -7.96
C THR A 47 -2.52 16.62 -7.51
N THR A 48 -3.07 17.56 -6.77
CA THR A 48 -4.37 17.48 -6.13
C THR A 48 -5.46 17.50 -7.22
N GLU A 49 -5.70 16.38 -7.87
CA GLU A 49 -7.04 16.15 -8.40
C GLU A 49 -7.92 15.98 -7.17
N GLN A 50 -8.58 17.07 -6.79
CA GLN A 50 -9.73 17.00 -5.92
C GLN A 50 -10.76 16.17 -6.67
N VAL A 51 -10.72 14.86 -6.40
CA VAL A 51 -11.85 14.02 -6.78
C VAL A 51 -13.03 14.62 -6.02
N ALA A 52 -13.91 15.31 -6.74
CA ALA A 52 -15.08 16.02 -6.19
C ALA A 52 -16.14 15.04 -5.64
N ALA A 53 -15.74 13.85 -5.23
CA ALA A 53 -16.56 12.90 -4.53
C ALA A 53 -16.42 13.19 -3.03
N ASN A 54 -17.49 13.73 -2.43
CA ASN A 54 -17.75 13.46 -1.01
C ASN A 54 -18.15 11.98 -0.95
N PRO A 55 -17.21 11.06 -0.67
CA PRO A 55 -17.60 9.66 -0.53
C PRO A 55 -18.56 9.56 0.64
N SER A 56 -19.50 8.62 0.55
CA SER A 56 -20.30 8.28 1.71
C SER A 56 -19.35 8.01 2.88
N LEU A 57 -19.44 8.84 3.93
CA LEU A 57 -18.66 8.67 5.15
C LEU A 57 -19.03 7.38 5.93
N ASP A 58 -19.93 6.57 5.36
CA ASP A 58 -20.39 5.28 5.92
C ASP A 58 -19.49 4.10 5.48
N LEU A 59 -18.29 4.36 4.96
CA LEU A 59 -17.29 3.30 4.78
C LEU A 59 -16.95 2.69 6.12
N ARG A 60 -17.15 1.38 6.24
CA ARG A 60 -16.94 0.62 7.48
C ARG A 60 -15.81 -0.38 7.30
N PHE A 61 -14.95 -0.42 8.30
CA PHE A 61 -13.82 -1.30 8.39
C PHE A 61 -13.90 -2.10 9.69
N LYS A 62 -13.55 -3.37 9.65
CA LYS A 62 -13.49 -4.24 10.83
C LYS A 62 -12.04 -4.56 11.15
N ASP A 63 -11.61 -4.25 12.37
CA ASP A 63 -10.27 -4.57 12.84
C ASP A 63 -10.13 -6.05 13.24
N ARG A 64 -8.93 -6.45 13.66
CA ARG A 64 -8.64 -7.84 14.09
C ARG A 64 -9.41 -8.28 15.33
N GLN A 65 -9.91 -7.36 16.15
CA GLN A 65 -10.74 -7.64 17.33
C GLN A 65 -12.23 -7.68 16.98
N GLY A 66 -12.62 -7.47 15.75
CA GLY A 66 -14.01 -7.40 15.28
C GLY A 66 -14.68 -6.04 15.51
N LYS A 67 -13.94 -5.04 16.00
CA LYS A 67 -14.45 -3.68 16.19
C LYS A 67 -14.64 -3.00 14.84
N ILE A 68 -15.83 -2.39 14.67
CA ILE A 68 -16.14 -1.58 13.49
C ILE A 68 -15.62 -0.16 13.70
N VAL A 69 -14.93 0.35 12.70
CA VAL A 69 -14.49 1.74 12.57
C VAL A 69 -15.09 2.29 11.29
N THR A 70 -15.73 3.46 11.36
CA THR A 70 -16.27 4.14 10.18
C THR A 70 -15.37 5.29 9.76
N LEU A 71 -15.42 5.68 8.48
CA LEU A 71 -14.71 6.87 8.04
C LEU A 71 -15.22 8.14 8.76
N ASN A 72 -16.51 8.15 9.17
CA ASN A 72 -17.09 9.24 9.96
C ASN A 72 -16.46 9.36 11.36
N ASP A 73 -16.09 8.24 12.01
CA ASP A 73 -15.40 8.23 13.30
C ASP A 73 -13.98 8.82 13.21
N LEU A 74 -13.44 8.89 12.00
CA LEU A 74 -12.10 9.37 11.71
C LEU A 74 -12.07 10.84 11.26
N LYS A 75 -13.23 11.54 11.25
CA LYS A 75 -13.27 12.97 10.98
C LYS A 75 -12.34 13.74 11.92
N GLY A 76 -11.72 14.79 11.41
CA GLY A 76 -10.71 15.58 12.10
C GLY A 76 -9.30 14.99 11.97
N LYS A 77 -9.15 13.83 11.33
CA LYS A 77 -7.86 13.17 11.09
C LYS A 77 -7.60 13.00 9.61
N VAL A 78 -6.34 12.96 9.22
CA VAL A 78 -5.92 12.52 7.89
C VAL A 78 -5.96 10.99 7.87
N VAL A 79 -6.63 10.39 6.89
CA VAL A 79 -6.76 8.95 6.78
C VAL A 79 -6.02 8.48 5.55
N PHE A 80 -5.00 7.64 5.75
CA PHE A 80 -4.32 6.88 4.70
C PHE A 80 -4.99 5.52 4.57
N LEU A 81 -5.79 5.34 3.53
CA LEU A 81 -6.51 4.11 3.22
C LEU A 81 -5.81 3.40 2.06
N ASN A 82 -5.44 2.13 2.25
CA ASN A 82 -4.81 1.32 1.22
C ASN A 82 -5.49 -0.04 1.09
N PHE A 83 -5.92 -0.39 -0.12
CA PHE A 83 -6.45 -1.70 -0.48
C PHE A 83 -5.33 -2.56 -1.04
N TRP A 84 -5.10 -3.72 -0.45
CA TRP A 84 -3.99 -4.60 -0.79
C TRP A 84 -4.32 -6.07 -0.60
N ALA A 85 -3.48 -6.97 -1.12
CA ALA A 85 -3.62 -8.41 -0.97
C ALA A 85 -2.25 -9.09 -0.85
N THR A 86 -2.20 -10.23 -0.17
CA THR A 86 -0.95 -10.98 0.05
C THR A 86 -0.39 -11.63 -1.21
N TRP A 87 -1.20 -11.86 -2.21
CA TRP A 87 -0.83 -12.45 -3.52
C TRP A 87 -0.50 -11.40 -4.59
N CYS A 88 -0.68 -10.11 -4.29
CA CYS A 88 -0.51 -8.99 -5.23
C CYS A 88 0.94 -8.47 -5.20
N PRO A 89 1.79 -8.79 -6.21
CA PRO A 89 3.20 -8.37 -6.21
C PRO A 89 3.42 -6.85 -6.10
N PRO A 90 2.68 -5.99 -6.85
CA PRO A 90 2.84 -4.54 -6.70
C PRO A 90 2.40 -4.05 -5.32
N CYS A 91 1.38 -4.67 -4.67
CA CYS A 91 1.02 -4.36 -3.28
C CYS A 91 2.18 -4.65 -2.33
N LEU A 92 2.78 -5.84 -2.46
CA LEU A 92 3.93 -6.24 -1.62
C LEU A 92 5.15 -5.35 -1.84
N ALA A 93 5.28 -4.77 -3.04
CA ALA A 93 6.38 -3.89 -3.39
C ALA A 93 6.30 -2.54 -2.67
N GLU A 94 5.12 -1.98 -2.48
CA GLU A 94 4.93 -0.68 -1.81
C GLU A 94 4.96 -0.76 -0.27
N MET A 95 4.68 -1.94 0.32
CA MET A 95 4.59 -2.13 1.78
C MET A 95 5.78 -1.58 2.57
N PRO A 96 7.06 -1.75 2.16
CA PRO A 96 8.18 -1.18 2.90
C PRO A 96 8.13 0.35 2.96
N SER A 97 7.63 1.02 1.90
CA SER A 97 7.51 2.47 1.86
C SER A 97 6.34 2.95 2.72
N ILE A 98 5.21 2.24 2.68
CA ILE A 98 4.06 2.52 3.56
C ILE A 98 4.45 2.32 5.02
N ASN A 99 5.16 1.24 5.35
CA ASN A 99 5.59 0.99 6.73
C ASN A 99 6.52 2.10 7.24
N LYS A 100 7.44 2.60 6.41
CA LYS A 100 8.29 3.74 6.79
C LYS A 100 7.48 5.00 7.06
N LEU A 101 6.49 5.29 6.22
CA LEU A 101 5.57 6.41 6.42
C LEU A 101 4.75 6.22 7.70
N TYR A 102 4.23 5.01 7.95
CA TYR A 102 3.50 4.66 9.16
C TYR A 102 4.34 4.88 10.43
N GLU A 103 5.59 4.40 10.44
CA GLU A 103 6.48 4.58 11.59
C GLU A 103 6.74 6.05 11.95
N GLN A 104 6.73 6.95 10.96
CA GLN A 104 6.84 8.40 11.20
C GLN A 104 5.58 8.98 11.86
N HIS A 105 4.41 8.35 11.67
CA HIS A 105 3.12 8.86 12.11
C HIS A 105 2.44 8.03 13.20
N LYS A 106 2.90 6.83 13.55
CA LYS A 106 2.21 5.88 14.45
C LYS A 106 1.85 6.44 15.84
N ASN A 107 2.62 7.41 16.32
CA ASN A 107 2.37 8.09 17.59
C ASN A 107 1.57 9.39 17.43
N ASN A 108 1.19 9.74 16.20
CA ASN A 108 0.44 10.95 15.89
C ASN A 108 -1.06 10.65 15.82
N LYS A 109 -1.85 11.30 16.67
CA LYS A 109 -3.30 11.09 16.73
C LYS A 109 -4.06 11.71 15.55
N ASP A 110 -3.40 12.57 14.77
CA ASP A 110 -4.02 13.26 13.63
C ASP A 110 -3.91 12.50 12.31
N VAL A 111 -3.16 11.39 12.27
CA VAL A 111 -2.97 10.56 11.07
C VAL A 111 -3.31 9.12 11.39
N ILE A 112 -4.23 8.56 10.63
CA ILE A 112 -4.69 7.17 10.79
C ILE A 112 -4.39 6.39 9.52
N PHE A 113 -3.83 5.19 9.70
CA PHE A 113 -3.63 4.23 8.61
C PHE A 113 -4.68 3.13 8.67
N VAL A 114 -5.30 2.84 7.53
CA VAL A 114 -6.30 1.78 7.36
C VAL A 114 -5.83 0.89 6.22
N MET A 115 -5.16 -0.24 6.56
CA MET A 115 -4.67 -1.21 5.59
C MET A 115 -5.74 -2.27 5.37
N VAL A 116 -6.50 -2.16 4.29
CA VAL A 116 -7.64 -3.03 4.00
C VAL A 116 -7.18 -4.27 3.25
N ASP A 117 -7.38 -5.42 3.89
CA ASP A 117 -7.20 -6.75 3.29
C ASP A 117 -8.32 -7.04 2.28
N ALA A 118 -7.97 -7.08 1.00
CA ALA A 118 -8.89 -7.41 -0.08
C ALA A 118 -9.05 -8.94 -0.30
N ASP A 119 -8.23 -9.78 0.36
CA ASP A 119 -8.34 -11.24 0.31
C ASP A 119 -9.50 -11.76 1.17
N SER A 120 -10.03 -10.94 2.09
CA SER A 120 -10.94 -11.35 3.17
C SER A 120 -10.35 -12.48 4.04
N ASN A 121 -9.02 -12.59 4.10
CA ASN A 121 -8.28 -13.59 4.88
C ASN A 121 -7.32 -12.89 5.85
N LEU A 122 -7.91 -12.41 6.95
CA LEU A 122 -7.19 -11.62 7.96
C LEU A 122 -5.99 -12.37 8.56
N GLU A 123 -6.10 -13.69 8.75
CA GLU A 123 -5.01 -14.50 9.31
C GLU A 123 -3.78 -14.46 8.39
N LYS A 124 -3.99 -14.65 7.09
CA LYS A 124 -2.92 -14.61 6.08
C LYS A 124 -2.27 -13.23 6.01
N SER A 125 -3.07 -12.16 6.04
CA SER A 125 -2.59 -10.79 6.03
C SER A 125 -1.81 -10.43 7.29
N LEU A 126 -2.28 -10.83 8.47
CA LEU A 126 -1.55 -10.67 9.73
C LEU A 126 -0.26 -11.49 9.75
N GLY A 127 -0.28 -12.72 9.21
CA GLY A 127 0.92 -13.55 9.06
C GLY A 127 1.98 -12.87 8.20
N TYR A 128 1.58 -12.26 7.08
CA TYR A 128 2.49 -11.47 6.23
C TYR A 128 3.09 -10.27 6.99
N MET A 129 2.25 -9.48 7.69
CA MET A 129 2.71 -8.33 8.47
C MET A 129 3.72 -8.75 9.55
N ASN A 130 3.42 -9.81 10.30
CA ASN A 130 4.26 -10.33 11.37
C ASN A 130 5.62 -10.83 10.82
N ALA A 131 5.62 -11.60 9.73
CA ALA A 131 6.83 -12.11 9.10
C ALA A 131 7.78 -10.99 8.62
N ARG A 132 7.22 -9.83 8.27
CA ARG A 132 7.98 -8.65 7.84
C ARG A 132 8.23 -7.65 8.96
N LYS A 133 7.76 -7.92 10.17
CA LYS A 133 7.84 -7.02 11.35
C LYS A 133 7.19 -5.65 11.07
N TYR A 134 6.08 -5.65 10.31
CA TYR A 134 5.27 -4.45 10.08
C TYR A 134 4.23 -4.33 11.18
N SER A 135 4.11 -3.13 11.77
CA SER A 135 3.16 -2.84 12.84
C SER A 135 1.91 -2.09 12.36
N MET A 136 1.74 -1.96 11.05
CA MET A 136 0.57 -1.32 10.43
C MET A 136 -0.71 -2.10 10.76
N PRO A 137 -1.81 -1.40 11.12
CA PRO A 137 -3.06 -2.06 11.45
C PRO A 137 -3.74 -2.60 10.18
N VAL A 138 -4.24 -3.84 10.26
CA VAL A 138 -4.96 -4.50 9.16
C VAL A 138 -6.45 -4.51 9.47
N TYR A 139 -7.24 -4.21 8.45
CA TYR A 139 -8.70 -4.19 8.51
C TYR A 139 -9.29 -5.05 7.39
N GLN A 140 -10.54 -5.45 7.57
CA GLN A 140 -11.39 -6.02 6.53
C GLN A 140 -12.50 -5.04 6.19
N MET A 141 -13.02 -5.10 4.97
CA MET A 141 -14.23 -4.36 4.62
C MET A 141 -15.43 -4.86 5.40
N ALA A 142 -16.23 -3.93 5.90
CA ALA A 142 -17.49 -4.20 6.60
C ALA A 142 -18.70 -3.48 5.97
N SER A 143 -18.50 -2.86 4.79
CA SER A 143 -19.53 -2.27 3.93
C SER A 143 -19.13 -2.41 2.46
N SER A 144 -20.05 -2.12 1.54
CA SER A 144 -19.70 -1.85 0.14
C SER A 144 -18.82 -0.61 0.02
N VAL A 145 -17.96 -0.58 -0.98
CA VAL A 145 -17.09 0.56 -1.29
C VAL A 145 -17.55 1.18 -2.61
N PRO A 146 -17.80 2.49 -2.66
CA PRO A 146 -18.07 3.17 -3.92
C PRO A 146 -16.91 2.99 -4.91
N GLU A 147 -17.22 2.80 -6.19
CA GLU A 147 -16.21 2.62 -7.25
C GLU A 147 -15.25 3.81 -7.37
N GLN A 148 -15.71 5.02 -7.03
CA GLN A 148 -14.87 6.23 -6.99
C GLN A 148 -13.73 6.09 -5.97
N ILE A 149 -13.91 5.28 -4.92
CA ILE A 149 -12.90 5.00 -3.90
C ILE A 149 -12.08 3.77 -4.29
N PHE A 150 -12.77 2.68 -4.65
CA PHE A 150 -12.11 1.42 -5.01
C PHE A 150 -12.90 0.66 -6.08
N ALA A 151 -12.37 0.62 -7.29
CA ALA A 151 -12.95 -0.07 -8.45
C ALA A 151 -12.44 -1.51 -8.62
N GLY A 152 -11.82 -2.11 -7.57
CA GLY A 152 -11.30 -3.48 -7.62
C GLY A 152 -9.83 -3.59 -8.09
N SER A 153 -9.17 -2.48 -8.44
CA SER A 153 -7.75 -2.47 -8.83
C SER A 153 -6.84 -2.53 -7.59
N LEU A 154 -5.82 -3.39 -7.59
CA LEU A 154 -4.87 -3.53 -6.48
C LEU A 154 -3.42 -3.22 -6.92
N PRO A 155 -2.66 -2.49 -6.09
CA PRO A 155 -3.11 -1.74 -4.92
C PRO A 155 -3.85 -0.45 -5.30
N THR A 156 -4.74 0.00 -4.42
CA THR A 156 -5.33 1.35 -4.50
C THR A 156 -5.12 2.06 -3.17
N THR A 157 -4.57 3.26 -3.23
CA THR A 157 -4.39 4.13 -2.07
C THR A 157 -5.25 5.37 -2.20
N VAL A 158 -5.96 5.71 -1.14
CA VAL A 158 -6.77 6.94 -1.02
C VAL A 158 -6.37 7.67 0.26
N VAL A 159 -6.13 8.97 0.18
CA VAL A 159 -5.90 9.80 1.36
C VAL A 159 -7.07 10.76 1.53
N PHE A 160 -7.67 10.73 2.72
CA PHE A 160 -8.71 11.68 3.10
C PHE A 160 -8.12 12.78 3.99
N ASP A 161 -8.56 14.01 3.76
CA ASP A 161 -8.24 15.13 4.63
C ASP A 161 -9.06 15.09 5.94
N LYS A 162 -8.84 16.07 6.83
CA LYS A 162 -9.54 16.18 8.10
C LYS A 162 -11.05 16.41 7.96
N GLN A 163 -11.52 16.86 6.79
CA GLN A 163 -12.92 17.03 6.48
C GLN A 163 -13.56 15.73 5.92
N GLY A 164 -12.76 14.69 5.69
CA GLY A 164 -13.19 13.43 5.08
C GLY A 164 -13.31 13.51 3.55
N ARG A 165 -12.72 14.53 2.91
CA ARG A 165 -12.67 14.67 1.46
C ARG A 165 -11.48 13.91 0.89
N VAL A 166 -11.63 13.33 -0.29
CA VAL A 166 -10.53 12.70 -1.00
C VAL A 166 -9.53 13.77 -1.44
N SER A 167 -8.31 13.71 -0.92
CA SER A 167 -7.20 14.61 -1.25
C SER A 167 -6.14 13.95 -2.14
N PHE A 168 -6.18 12.63 -2.27
CA PHE A 168 -5.29 11.87 -3.12
C PHE A 168 -5.90 10.50 -3.41
N LYS A 169 -5.81 10.04 -4.66
CA LYS A 169 -6.10 8.67 -5.07
C LYS A 169 -5.02 8.20 -6.04
N HIS A 170 -4.54 6.97 -5.86
CA HIS A 170 -3.58 6.35 -6.77
C HIS A 170 -3.87 4.86 -6.90
N GLU A 171 -3.86 4.37 -8.14
CA GLU A 171 -3.96 2.95 -8.47
C GLU A 171 -2.61 2.46 -8.97
N GLY A 172 -2.17 1.31 -8.46
CA GLY A 172 -0.85 0.75 -8.73
C GLY A 172 0.18 1.07 -7.64
N ALA A 173 1.35 0.42 -7.75
CA ALA A 173 2.41 0.55 -6.74
C ALA A 173 3.04 1.93 -6.73
N ALA A 174 3.26 2.51 -5.54
CA ALA A 174 3.92 3.79 -5.38
C ALA A 174 4.86 3.84 -4.17
N ASN A 175 5.83 4.77 -4.23
CA ASN A 175 6.75 5.02 -3.12
C ASN A 175 6.18 6.09 -2.18
N TYR A 176 5.43 5.65 -1.17
CA TYR A 176 4.81 6.54 -0.18
C TYR A 176 5.78 7.15 0.84
N ASN A 177 7.06 6.75 0.82
CA ASN A 177 8.12 7.39 1.59
C ASN A 177 8.95 8.38 0.75
N SER A 178 8.49 8.77 -0.45
CA SER A 178 9.11 9.83 -1.22
C SER A 178 8.97 11.18 -0.49
N LYS A 179 9.97 12.05 -0.60
CA LYS A 179 9.96 13.37 0.05
C LYS A 179 8.68 14.14 -0.27
N LYS A 180 8.26 14.16 -1.55
CA LYS A 180 7.06 14.85 -2.02
C LYS A 180 5.78 14.33 -1.33
N PHE A 181 5.65 13.00 -1.15
CA PHE A 181 4.48 12.42 -0.51
C PHE A 181 4.48 12.64 1.01
N VAL A 182 5.62 12.53 1.67
CA VAL A 182 5.75 12.82 3.11
C VAL A 182 5.38 14.29 3.39
N GLU A 183 5.87 15.24 2.59
CA GLU A 183 5.52 16.66 2.69
C GLU A 183 4.02 16.90 2.45
N PHE A 184 3.41 16.19 1.51
CA PHE A 184 1.97 16.24 1.26
C PHE A 184 1.17 15.77 2.49
N MET A 185 1.52 14.64 3.09
CA MET A 185 0.88 14.13 4.31
C MET A 185 1.02 15.12 5.48
N GLU A 186 2.20 15.71 5.64
CA GLU A 186 2.45 16.73 6.67
C GLU A 186 1.64 18.02 6.43
N LYS A 187 1.47 18.43 5.17
CA LYS A 187 0.62 19.57 4.81
C LYS A 187 -0.84 19.31 5.21
N LEU A 188 -1.39 18.15 4.87
CA LEU A 188 -2.75 17.76 5.26
C LEU A 188 -2.91 17.72 6.79
N ARG A 189 -1.94 17.13 7.48
CA ARG A 189 -1.94 17.02 8.94
C ARG A 189 -1.96 18.41 9.63
N LYS A 190 -1.21 19.38 9.09
CA LYS A 190 -1.10 20.73 9.64
C LYS A 190 -2.27 21.64 9.22
N SER A 191 -3.03 21.26 8.18
CA SER A 191 -4.18 22.06 7.76
C SER A 191 -5.17 22.20 8.92
N THR A 192 -5.59 23.43 9.19
CA THR A 192 -6.69 23.74 10.09
C THR A 192 -8.02 23.25 9.51
N LYS A 193 -8.96 22.92 10.38
CA LYS A 193 -10.33 22.51 10.01
C LYS A 193 -11.00 23.54 9.13
#